data_daf44b7c7dd622bc2e24af20f2699fe1
#
_entry.id   daf44b7c7dd622bc2e24af20f2699fe1
#
_cell.length_a   1.000
_cell.length_b   1.000
_cell.length_c   1.000
_cell.angle_alpha   90.00
_cell.angle_beta   90.00
_cell.angle_gamma   90.00
#
_symmetry.space_group_name_H-M   'P 1'
#
loop_
_entity.id
_entity.type
_entity.pdbx_description
1 polymer ?
#
loop_
_entity_poly.entity_id
_entity_poly.type
_entity_poly.pdbx_seq_one_letter_code
_entity_poly.pdbx_strand_id
1 'polypeptide(L)'
;DWIMDTSLGEDAVWTSVNHAEINSTGFEASLKFRFASLLPRQDVLRTLNVSYSYIDQNQDKEPGVQSLYALEYLRHKLVAGLGLHIVSALNLNVNYRYQYRVGSYTDPQGVSVTYKPYSLVDARLSWDKSRYSVYVEANNLLDATYVDYGNVPQPGLWVMAGVRWNVW
;
A
#
# COMPACT_ATOMS: atom_id res chain seq x y z
N ASP A 1 19.21 10.97 -11.20
CA ASP A 1 19.24 9.60 -10.72
C ASP A 1 20.61 9.23 -10.18
N TRP A 2 20.69 8.32 -9.22
CA TRP A 2 21.92 7.70 -8.78
C TRP A 2 22.15 6.44 -9.58
N ILE A 3 23.25 6.38 -10.29
CA ILE A 3 23.66 5.21 -11.08
C ILE A 3 25.00 4.69 -10.59
N MET A 4 25.23 3.41 -10.80
CA MET A 4 26.51 2.75 -10.58
C MET A 4 26.90 2.01 -11.85
N ASP A 5 28.07 2.33 -12.38
CA ASP A 5 28.65 1.57 -13.50
C ASP A 5 29.24 0.27 -12.96
N THR A 6 28.58 -0.83 -13.19
CA THR A 6 28.99 -2.15 -12.71
C THR A 6 30.17 -2.73 -13.50
N SER A 7 30.56 -2.15 -14.62
CA SER A 7 31.74 -2.58 -15.38
C SER A 7 33.05 -2.29 -14.66
N LEU A 8 33.03 -1.34 -13.68
CA LEU A 8 34.20 -0.97 -12.89
C LEU A 8 34.51 -1.95 -11.74
N GLY A 9 33.69 -2.96 -11.52
CA GLY A 9 33.89 -3.97 -10.49
C GLY A 9 33.94 -3.36 -9.07
N GLU A 10 35.03 -3.65 -8.30
CA GLU A 10 35.18 -3.14 -6.93
C GLU A 10 35.38 -1.63 -6.84
N ASP A 11 35.76 -0.97 -7.95
CA ASP A 11 35.92 0.48 -8.03
C ASP A 11 34.62 1.20 -8.43
N ALA A 12 33.51 0.46 -8.57
CA ALA A 12 32.21 1.03 -8.92
C ALA A 12 31.68 1.97 -7.81
N VAL A 13 31.40 3.20 -8.18
CA VAL A 13 30.92 4.25 -7.26
C VAL A 13 29.56 4.75 -7.72
N TRP A 14 28.67 4.99 -6.77
CA TRP A 14 27.39 5.66 -7.06
C TRP A 14 27.62 7.12 -7.46
N THR A 15 27.19 7.47 -8.64
CA THR A 15 27.26 8.83 -9.17
C THR A 15 25.88 9.37 -9.49
N SER A 16 25.67 10.68 -9.25
CA SER A 16 24.42 11.33 -9.63
C SER A 16 24.53 11.87 -11.05
N VAL A 17 23.68 11.39 -11.93
CA VAL A 17 23.64 11.82 -13.33
C VAL A 17 22.21 12.13 -13.77
N ASN A 18 22.07 13.01 -14.77
CA ASN A 18 20.81 13.15 -15.49
C ASN A 18 20.68 11.94 -16.42
N HIS A 19 19.79 11.05 -16.05
CA HIS A 19 19.55 9.83 -16.81
C HIS A 19 18.79 10.12 -18.11
N ALA A 20 18.85 9.14 -19.01
CA ALA A 20 18.05 9.07 -20.22
C ALA A 20 16.54 9.23 -19.93
N GLU A 21 15.78 9.49 -20.94
CA GLU A 21 14.33 9.75 -20.88
C GLU A 21 13.56 8.62 -20.21
N ILE A 22 12.73 8.96 -19.21
CA ILE A 22 11.76 8.05 -18.58
C ILE A 22 10.37 8.45 -19.04
N ASN A 23 9.73 7.57 -19.77
CA ASN A 23 8.34 7.73 -20.19
C ASN A 23 7.41 6.98 -19.23
N SER A 24 6.54 7.72 -18.53
CA SER A 24 5.56 7.15 -17.62
C SER A 24 4.16 7.32 -18.20
N THR A 25 3.41 6.22 -18.26
CA THR A 25 2.01 6.21 -18.67
C THR A 25 1.19 5.51 -17.59
N GLY A 26 0.02 6.07 -17.27
CA GLY A 26 -0.81 5.46 -16.25
C GLY A 26 -2.22 6.03 -16.23
N PHE A 27 -3.04 5.43 -15.39
CA PHE A 27 -4.37 5.94 -15.08
C PHE A 27 -4.74 5.65 -13.63
N GLU A 28 -5.66 6.44 -13.11
CA GLU A 28 -6.25 6.28 -11.80
C GLU A 28 -7.76 6.37 -11.90
N ALA A 29 -8.47 5.49 -11.17
CA ALA A 29 -9.91 5.51 -11.06
C ALA A 29 -10.31 5.33 -9.59
N SER A 30 -11.31 6.09 -9.14
CA SER A 30 -11.88 5.95 -7.81
C SER A 30 -13.40 6.03 -7.83
N LEU A 31 -14.02 5.18 -7.00
CA LEU A 31 -15.46 5.12 -6.81
C LEU A 31 -15.76 5.20 -5.32
N LYS A 32 -16.78 6.00 -4.99
CA LYS A 32 -17.26 6.14 -3.62
C LYS A 32 -18.77 6.02 -3.58
N PHE A 33 -19.25 5.00 -2.90
CA PHE A 33 -20.68 4.77 -2.69
C PHE A 33 -21.05 5.09 -1.24
N ARG A 34 -22.14 5.84 -1.08
CA ARG A 34 -22.82 6.06 0.19
C ARG A 34 -24.18 5.36 0.13
N PHE A 35 -24.27 4.22 0.79
CA PHE A 35 -25.45 3.37 0.67
C PHE A 35 -26.71 3.96 1.30
N ALA A 36 -26.59 4.86 2.26
CA ALA A 36 -27.74 5.58 2.81
C ALA A 36 -28.54 6.35 1.75
N SER A 37 -27.87 6.83 0.70
CA SER A 37 -28.54 7.51 -0.42
C SER A 37 -29.06 6.56 -1.50
N LEU A 38 -28.44 5.38 -1.64
CA LEU A 38 -28.78 4.40 -2.68
C LEU A 38 -29.82 3.37 -2.21
N LEU A 39 -29.75 3.00 -0.94
CA LEU A 39 -30.56 1.95 -0.33
C LEU A 39 -31.14 2.43 1.01
N PRO A 40 -32.12 3.34 1.00
CA PRO A 40 -32.58 4.02 2.23
C PRO A 40 -33.28 3.11 3.24
N ARG A 41 -33.62 1.87 2.87
CA ARG A 41 -34.29 0.90 3.76
C ARG A 41 -33.31 -0.04 4.51
N GLN A 42 -32.02 0.12 4.31
CA GLN A 42 -31.01 -0.69 5.00
C GLN A 42 -30.04 0.21 5.77
N ASP A 43 -29.60 -0.25 6.94
CA ASP A 43 -28.71 0.51 7.82
C ASP A 43 -27.33 -0.12 8.00
N VAL A 44 -27.11 -1.32 7.49
CA VAL A 44 -25.85 -2.07 7.70
C VAL A 44 -24.73 -1.54 6.83
N LEU A 45 -24.95 -1.42 5.53
CA LEU A 45 -23.94 -0.92 4.59
C LEU A 45 -23.90 0.61 4.65
N ARG A 46 -22.78 1.19 5.02
CA ARG A 46 -22.62 2.66 5.07
C ARG A 46 -21.87 3.19 3.86
N THR A 47 -20.69 2.71 3.66
CA THR A 47 -19.80 3.22 2.61
C THR A 47 -19.01 2.09 1.95
N LEU A 48 -18.78 2.24 0.65
CA LEU A 48 -17.79 1.49 -0.09
C LEU A 48 -16.93 2.48 -0.88
N ASN A 49 -15.63 2.41 -0.70
CA ASN A 49 -14.68 3.19 -1.48
C ASN A 49 -13.77 2.19 -2.19
N VAL A 50 -13.55 2.38 -3.49
CA VAL A 50 -12.62 1.57 -4.27
C VAL A 50 -11.77 2.52 -5.10
N SER A 51 -10.47 2.39 -5.04
CA SER A 51 -9.55 3.10 -5.91
C SER A 51 -8.54 2.15 -6.51
N TYR A 52 -8.24 2.36 -7.77
CA TYR A 52 -7.23 1.61 -8.49
C TYR A 52 -6.34 2.56 -9.27
N SER A 53 -5.04 2.35 -9.17
CA SER A 53 -4.06 3.04 -9.99
C SER A 53 -3.15 2.04 -10.71
N TYR A 54 -2.84 2.40 -11.93
CA TYR A 54 -1.90 1.69 -12.80
C TYR A 54 -0.88 2.68 -13.34
N ILE A 55 0.39 2.33 -13.27
CA ILE A 55 1.50 3.09 -13.87
C ILE A 55 2.39 2.09 -14.58
N ASP A 56 2.79 2.43 -15.80
CA ASP A 56 3.85 1.75 -16.52
C ASP A 56 4.94 2.75 -16.89
N GLN A 57 6.19 2.35 -16.70
CA GLN A 57 7.35 3.18 -17.02
C GLN A 57 8.23 2.43 -18.00
N ASN A 58 8.52 3.10 -19.09
CA ASN A 58 9.51 2.67 -20.06
C ASN A 58 10.76 3.56 -19.94
N GLN A 59 11.91 2.95 -19.91
CA GLN A 59 13.19 3.64 -19.85
C GLN A 59 14.21 2.90 -20.72
N ASP A 60 15.08 3.66 -21.34
CA ASP A 60 16.22 3.11 -22.04
C ASP A 60 17.26 2.65 -21.00
N LYS A 61 17.50 1.33 -20.97
CA LYS A 61 18.50 0.72 -20.09
C LYS A 61 19.84 0.72 -20.79
N GLU A 62 20.82 1.42 -20.27
CA GLU A 62 22.20 1.23 -20.68
C GLU A 62 22.75 -0.07 -20.08
N PRO A 63 23.35 -0.95 -20.90
CA PRO A 63 23.97 -2.17 -20.40
C PRO A 63 25.10 -1.85 -19.40
N GLY A 64 25.09 -2.56 -18.25
CA GLY A 64 26.12 -2.39 -17.21
C GLY A 64 25.88 -1.24 -16.22
N VAL A 65 24.75 -0.53 -16.33
CA VAL A 65 24.40 0.54 -15.39
C VAL A 65 23.25 0.09 -14.46
N GLN A 66 23.46 0.21 -13.16
CA GLN A 66 22.41 0.07 -12.15
C GLN A 66 21.86 1.43 -11.77
N SER A 67 20.55 1.58 -11.79
CA SER A 67 19.85 2.79 -11.34
C SER A 67 19.15 2.51 -10.00
N LEU A 68 19.27 3.45 -9.06
CA LEU A 68 18.71 3.29 -7.71
C LEU A 68 17.21 3.60 -7.65
N TYR A 69 16.71 4.53 -8.46
CA TYR A 69 15.36 5.08 -8.31
C TYR A 69 14.42 4.86 -9.49
N ALA A 70 14.94 4.77 -10.69
CA ALA A 70 14.11 4.78 -11.89
C ALA A 70 13.40 3.44 -12.17
N LEU A 71 13.75 2.37 -11.45
CA LEU A 71 13.30 1.01 -11.74
C LEU A 71 12.24 0.48 -10.76
N GLU A 72 12.01 1.19 -9.66
CA GLU A 72 11.14 0.71 -8.59
C GLU A 72 9.89 1.58 -8.46
N TYR A 73 8.80 1.15 -9.06
CA TYR A 73 7.52 1.86 -8.99
C TYR A 73 6.36 0.92 -8.72
N LEU A 74 5.29 1.43 -8.13
CA LEU A 74 4.05 0.69 -7.94
C LEU A 74 3.29 0.62 -9.26
N ARG A 75 3.38 -0.52 -9.95
CA ARG A 75 2.66 -0.74 -11.21
C ARG A 75 1.17 -0.87 -10.99
N HIS A 76 0.75 -1.60 -9.96
CA HIS A 76 -0.65 -1.77 -9.62
C HIS A 76 -0.88 -1.47 -8.13
N LYS A 77 -1.88 -0.68 -7.84
CA LYS A 77 -2.37 -0.44 -6.49
C LYS A 77 -3.89 -0.44 -6.48
N LEU A 78 -4.49 -1.38 -5.74
CA LEU A 78 -5.91 -1.41 -5.46
C LEU A 78 -6.14 -1.17 -3.97
N VAL A 79 -7.02 -0.25 -3.64
CA VAL A 79 -7.47 -0.02 -2.26
C VAL A 79 -8.98 -0.07 -2.24
N ALA A 80 -9.55 -0.87 -1.35
CA ALA A 80 -10.98 -0.93 -1.12
C ALA A 80 -11.27 -0.79 0.38
N GLY A 81 -12.21 0.08 0.73
CA GLY A 81 -12.66 0.31 2.09
C GLY A 81 -14.16 0.12 2.20
N LEU A 82 -14.59 -0.71 3.16
CA LEU A 82 -15.99 -1.00 3.46
C LEU A 82 -16.30 -0.53 4.88
N GLY A 83 -17.29 0.34 5.00
CA GLY A 83 -17.84 0.79 6.28
C GLY A 83 -19.21 0.16 6.55
N LEU A 84 -19.32 -0.53 7.68
CA LEU A 84 -20.52 -1.22 8.13
C LEU A 84 -20.99 -0.64 9.46
N HIS A 85 -22.29 -0.54 9.61
CA HIS A 85 -22.97 -0.31 10.88
C HIS A 85 -23.66 -1.62 11.30
N ILE A 86 -23.12 -2.28 12.33
CA ILE A 86 -23.60 -3.62 12.69
C ILE A 86 -24.89 -3.51 13.48
N VAL A 87 -24.85 -2.81 14.61
CA VAL A 87 -26.00 -2.59 15.47
C VAL A 87 -25.74 -1.45 16.47
N SER A 88 -26.73 -0.62 16.74
CA SER A 88 -26.69 0.45 17.75
C SER A 88 -25.48 1.40 17.56
N ALA A 89 -24.44 1.23 18.33
CA ALA A 89 -23.22 2.05 18.29
C ALA A 89 -22.02 1.27 17.69
N LEU A 90 -22.22 0.03 17.25
CA LEU A 90 -21.16 -0.86 16.79
C LEU A 90 -20.93 -0.69 15.29
N ASN A 91 -19.74 -0.26 14.94
CA ASN A 91 -19.30 -0.04 13.56
C ASN A 91 -18.09 -0.91 13.25
N LEU A 92 -18.03 -1.42 12.01
CA LEU A 92 -16.90 -2.16 11.48
C LEU A 92 -16.39 -1.46 10.22
N ASN A 93 -15.11 -1.19 10.17
CA ASN A 93 -14.43 -0.74 8.96
C ASN A 93 -13.42 -1.79 8.55
N VAL A 94 -13.47 -2.18 7.28
CA VAL A 94 -12.53 -3.13 6.68
C VAL A 94 -11.84 -2.45 5.51
N ASN A 95 -10.53 -2.54 5.47
CA ASN A 95 -9.73 -2.02 4.37
C ASN A 95 -8.96 -3.17 3.73
N TYR A 96 -9.02 -3.25 2.43
CA TYR A 96 -8.23 -4.15 1.60
C TYR A 96 -7.24 -3.34 0.78
N ARG A 97 -6.01 -3.81 0.67
CA ARG A 97 -4.96 -3.22 -0.16
C ARG A 97 -4.21 -4.32 -0.90
N TYR A 98 -4.15 -4.18 -2.22
CA TYR A 98 -3.28 -4.96 -3.08
C TYR A 98 -2.23 -4.04 -3.69
N GLN A 99 -0.98 -4.48 -3.70
CA GLN A 99 0.12 -3.74 -4.32
C GLN A 99 1.03 -4.69 -5.10
N TYR A 100 1.44 -4.20 -6.27
CA TYR A 100 2.49 -4.82 -7.07
C TYR A 100 3.52 -3.76 -7.45
N ARG A 101 4.72 -3.93 -6.94
CA ARG A 101 5.89 -3.10 -7.24
C ARG A 101 6.74 -3.80 -8.28
N VAL A 102 7.19 -3.05 -9.28
CA VAL A 102 8.22 -3.47 -10.24
C VAL A 102 9.60 -3.19 -9.63
N GLY A 103 10.58 -4.01 -9.95
CA GLY A 103 11.95 -3.87 -9.47
C GLY A 103 12.38 -5.04 -8.60
N SER A 104 13.53 -4.88 -7.98
CA SER A 104 14.15 -5.88 -7.12
C SER A 104 14.94 -5.20 -6.02
N TYR A 105 15.15 -5.89 -4.93
CA TYR A 105 16.01 -5.48 -3.83
C TYR A 105 17.10 -6.52 -3.59
N THR A 106 18.17 -6.13 -2.93
CA THR A 106 19.23 -7.06 -2.54
C THR A 106 18.95 -7.58 -1.13
N ASP A 107 18.89 -8.90 -0.97
CA ASP A 107 18.70 -9.53 0.32
C ASP A 107 20.00 -9.49 1.19
N PRO A 108 19.95 -9.91 2.48
CA PRO A 108 21.14 -9.92 3.34
C PRO A 108 22.26 -10.83 2.87
N GLN A 109 21.97 -11.75 1.95
CA GLN A 109 22.95 -12.66 1.34
C GLN A 109 23.56 -12.09 0.05
N GLY A 110 23.18 -10.88 -0.35
CA GLY A 110 23.65 -10.22 -1.56
C GLY A 110 22.95 -10.67 -2.85
N VAL A 111 21.83 -11.41 -2.72
CA VAL A 111 21.05 -11.91 -3.87
C VAL A 111 20.00 -10.89 -4.27
N SER A 112 19.86 -10.64 -5.58
CA SER A 112 18.78 -9.81 -6.10
C SER A 112 17.46 -10.57 -6.10
N VAL A 113 16.45 -10.03 -5.39
CA VAL A 113 15.12 -10.61 -5.22
C VAL A 113 14.08 -9.67 -5.81
N THR A 114 13.27 -10.17 -6.74
CA THR A 114 12.16 -9.40 -7.33
C THR A 114 11.03 -9.21 -6.33
N TYR A 115 10.44 -8.02 -6.27
CA TYR A 115 9.27 -7.74 -5.44
C TYR A 115 8.10 -8.65 -5.83
N LYS A 116 7.49 -9.27 -4.83
CA LYS A 116 6.26 -10.06 -5.00
C LYS A 116 5.04 -9.18 -4.72
N PRO A 117 3.95 -9.35 -5.48
CA PRO A 117 2.71 -8.70 -5.13
C PRO A 117 2.19 -9.23 -3.79
N TYR A 118 1.51 -8.37 -3.04
CA TYR A 118 0.92 -8.74 -1.77
C TYR A 118 -0.45 -8.11 -1.56
N SER A 119 -1.23 -8.73 -0.67
CA SER A 119 -2.53 -8.26 -0.23
C SER A 119 -2.56 -8.11 1.28
N LEU A 120 -3.13 -7.02 1.76
CA LEU A 120 -3.35 -6.76 3.18
C LEU A 120 -4.83 -6.53 3.44
N VAL A 121 -5.29 -7.01 4.58
CA VAL A 121 -6.62 -6.70 5.12
C VAL A 121 -6.45 -6.13 6.51
N ASP A 122 -6.99 -4.94 6.73
CA ASP A 122 -7.04 -4.29 8.02
C ASP A 122 -8.50 -4.16 8.44
N ALA A 123 -8.80 -4.32 9.73
CA ALA A 123 -10.15 -4.15 10.25
C ALA A 123 -10.15 -3.40 11.56
N ARG A 124 -11.14 -2.53 11.74
CA ARG A 124 -11.39 -1.79 12.96
C ARG A 124 -12.84 -1.93 13.38
N LEU A 125 -13.06 -2.52 14.53
CA LEU A 125 -14.33 -2.59 15.21
C LEU A 125 -14.39 -1.49 16.26
N SER A 126 -15.42 -0.64 16.22
CA SER A 126 -15.59 0.45 17.17
C SER A 126 -17.00 0.48 17.76
N TRP A 127 -17.05 0.83 19.05
CA TRP A 127 -18.28 1.14 19.75
C TRP A 127 -18.32 2.65 19.99
N ASP A 128 -19.15 3.36 19.21
CA ASP A 128 -19.16 4.81 19.16
C ASP A 128 -20.38 5.38 19.89
N LYS A 129 -20.16 6.15 20.95
CA LYS A 129 -21.15 6.93 21.68
C LYS A 129 -20.82 8.43 21.60
N SER A 130 -21.79 9.28 21.98
CA SER A 130 -21.64 10.74 21.88
C SER A 130 -20.40 11.28 22.62
N ARG A 131 -20.06 10.69 23.77
CA ARG A 131 -18.96 11.15 24.63
C ARG A 131 -17.70 10.30 24.54
N TYR A 132 -17.78 9.06 24.08
CA TYR A 132 -16.62 8.17 23.99
C TYR A 132 -16.74 7.19 22.84
N SER A 133 -15.60 6.71 22.39
CA SER A 133 -15.48 5.61 21.45
C SER A 133 -14.42 4.65 21.96
N VAL A 134 -14.74 3.36 21.95
CA VAL A 134 -13.79 2.28 22.27
C VAL A 134 -13.59 1.48 20.98
N TYR A 135 -12.36 1.11 20.66
CA TYR A 135 -12.10 0.35 19.45
C TYR A 135 -11.01 -0.70 19.62
N VAL A 136 -11.09 -1.71 18.77
CA VAL A 136 -10.04 -2.67 18.51
C VAL A 136 -9.73 -2.61 17.02
N GLU A 137 -8.45 -2.59 16.68
CA GLU A 137 -7.96 -2.56 15.32
C GLU A 137 -6.96 -3.68 15.12
N ALA A 138 -7.12 -4.41 14.03
CA ALA A 138 -6.20 -5.45 13.60
C ALA A 138 -5.67 -5.10 12.21
N ASN A 139 -4.37 -5.08 12.06
CA ASN A 139 -3.68 -4.79 10.81
C ASN A 139 -3.03 -6.05 10.29
N ASN A 140 -2.99 -6.18 8.97
CA ASN A 140 -2.50 -7.35 8.27
C ASN A 140 -3.15 -8.65 8.78
N LEU A 141 -4.49 -8.70 8.76
CA LEU A 141 -5.28 -9.87 9.20
C LEU A 141 -4.93 -11.17 8.47
N LEU A 142 -4.36 -11.06 7.27
CA LEU A 142 -3.92 -12.21 6.49
C LEU A 142 -2.54 -12.75 6.93
N ASP A 143 -1.89 -12.07 7.89
CA ASP A 143 -0.53 -12.34 8.34
C ASP A 143 0.47 -12.49 7.18
N ALA A 144 0.28 -11.65 6.16
CA ALA A 144 1.10 -11.69 4.96
C ALA A 144 2.54 -11.25 5.29
N THR A 145 3.50 -12.04 4.91
CA THR A 145 4.91 -11.65 4.92
C THR A 145 5.22 -10.89 3.64
N TYR A 146 5.63 -9.64 3.76
CA TYR A 146 5.89 -8.78 2.60
C TYR A 146 7.02 -7.79 2.85
N VAL A 147 7.58 -7.32 1.75
CA VAL A 147 8.55 -6.22 1.70
C VAL A 147 7.93 -5.15 0.82
N ASP A 148 7.82 -3.94 1.33
CA ASP A 148 7.22 -2.84 0.56
C ASP A 148 8.26 -2.07 -0.26
N TYR A 149 9.40 -1.74 0.36
CA TYR A 149 10.50 -1.05 -0.30
C TYR A 149 11.84 -1.47 0.29
N GLY A 150 12.84 -1.65 -0.57
CA GLY A 150 14.15 -2.14 -0.15
C GLY A 150 14.06 -3.54 0.48
N ASN A 151 15.02 -3.85 1.32
CA ASN A 151 15.09 -5.13 2.04
C ASN A 151 14.54 -5.00 3.48
N VAL A 152 13.43 -4.31 3.67
CA VAL A 152 12.82 -4.11 4.99
C VAL A 152 11.55 -4.94 5.10
N PRO A 153 11.58 -6.08 5.84
CA PRO A 153 10.38 -6.85 6.13
C PRO A 153 9.37 -6.01 6.92
N GLN A 154 8.13 -6.12 6.54
CA GLN A 154 7.04 -5.40 7.20
C GLN A 154 6.40 -6.28 8.29
N PRO A 155 5.76 -5.67 9.31
CA PRO A 155 5.09 -6.40 10.38
C PRO A 155 4.01 -7.34 9.85
N GLY A 156 3.92 -8.55 10.43
CA GLY A 156 2.81 -9.46 10.27
C GLY A 156 1.53 -8.95 10.95
N LEU A 157 0.65 -9.86 11.36
CA LEU A 157 -0.56 -9.51 12.10
C LEU A 157 -0.21 -8.80 13.42
N TRP A 158 -0.80 -7.63 13.64
CA TRP A 158 -0.72 -6.94 14.91
C TRP A 158 -2.05 -6.29 15.28
N VAL A 159 -2.33 -6.22 16.58
CA VAL A 159 -3.61 -5.76 17.12
C VAL A 159 -3.38 -4.65 18.14
N MET A 160 -4.22 -3.63 18.06
CA MET A 160 -4.25 -2.54 19.04
C MET A 160 -5.67 -2.29 19.51
N ALA A 161 -5.79 -1.72 20.70
CA ALA A 161 -7.06 -1.21 21.24
C ALA A 161 -6.88 0.21 21.75
N GLY A 162 -7.94 0.99 21.73
CA GLY A 162 -7.89 2.36 22.20
C GLY A 162 -9.26 2.91 22.60
N VAL A 163 -9.20 4.01 23.34
CA VAL A 163 -10.36 4.78 23.78
C VAL A 163 -10.18 6.23 23.35
N ARG A 164 -11.23 6.81 22.79
CA ARG A 164 -11.34 8.22 22.52
C ARG A 164 -12.41 8.81 23.46
N TRP A 165 -12.09 9.91 24.10
CA TRP A 165 -13.02 10.63 24.96
C TRP A 165 -13.23 12.04 24.41
N ASN A 166 -14.49 12.45 24.22
CA ASN A 166 -14.86 13.79 23.82
C ASN A 166 -15.23 14.59 25.07
N VAL A 167 -14.48 15.64 25.36
CA VAL A 167 -14.62 16.44 26.59
C VAL A 167 -15.74 17.52 26.47
N TRP A 168 -16.28 17.71 25.23
CA TRP A 168 -17.30 18.72 24.90
C TRP A 168 -18.61 18.06 24.41
#